data_f9e91bf4c9c442a131b27601b1549d27
#
_entry.id   f9e91bf4c9c442a131b27601b1549d27
#
_cell.length_a   1.000
_cell.length_b   1.000
_cell.length_c   1.000
_cell.angle_alpha   90.00
_cell.angle_beta   90.00
_cell.angle_gamma   90.00
#
_symmetry.space_group_name_H-M   'P 1'
#
loop_
_entity.id
_entity.type
_entity.pdbx_description
1 polymer ?
#
loop_
_entity_poly.entity_id
_entity_poly.type
_entity_poly.pdbx_seq_one_letter_code
_entity_poly.pdbx_strand_id
1 'polypeptide(L)'
;MNSKALVVIDIQNDITKHYKNIIDNINAAIDWAGFKGMHVVYIKHNNITAATRTFKPGSRGEELVSELKVVSDNIFVKTKSNALTSEAFSLFVANNNITEFYVVGADATACVKSTCFNMRKAGYTVHVISDCVTSYDLKKLPEMFAYYEKQGCEVKPLAETID
;
A
#
# COMPACT_ATOMS: atom_id res chain seq x y z
N MET A 1 -14.10 2.78 -18.94
CA MET A 1 -12.66 2.93 -19.25
C MET A 1 -11.85 2.51 -18.04
N ASN A 2 -10.85 1.64 -18.23
CA ASN A 2 -10.04 1.15 -17.13
C ASN A 2 -9.09 2.23 -16.59
N SER A 3 -8.91 2.26 -15.29
CA SER A 3 -8.01 3.22 -14.65
C SER A 3 -7.00 2.51 -13.73
N LYS A 4 -6.04 3.27 -13.23
CA LYS A 4 -4.95 2.78 -12.39
C LYS A 4 -4.92 3.54 -11.07
N ALA A 5 -4.42 2.88 -10.03
CA ALA A 5 -4.24 3.50 -8.72
C ALA A 5 -2.89 3.15 -8.13
N LEU A 6 -2.28 4.13 -7.49
CA LEU A 6 -1.18 3.92 -6.56
C LEU A 6 -1.81 3.75 -5.18
N VAL A 7 -1.51 2.65 -4.52
CA VAL A 7 -2.08 2.33 -3.20
C VAL A 7 -0.97 2.33 -2.16
N VAL A 8 -1.06 3.26 -1.21
CA VAL A 8 -0.10 3.42 -0.12
C VAL A 8 -0.65 2.69 1.10
N ILE A 9 0.01 1.62 1.52
CA ILE A 9 -0.49 0.72 2.57
C ILE A 9 0.20 1.00 3.90
N ASP A 10 -0.60 1.37 4.90
CA ASP A 10 -0.24 1.40 6.34
C ASP A 10 0.99 2.24 6.69
N ILE A 11 1.20 3.37 6.02
CA ILE A 11 2.26 4.31 6.38
C ILE A 11 1.74 5.22 7.50
N GLN A 12 1.64 4.65 8.67
CA GLN A 12 1.06 5.22 9.89
C GLN A 12 2.12 5.31 10.99
N ASN A 13 1.87 6.12 12.01
CA ASN A 13 2.84 6.37 13.08
C ASN A 13 3.28 5.10 13.82
N ASP A 14 2.38 4.13 14.01
CA ASP A 14 2.69 2.87 14.70
C ASP A 14 3.36 1.82 13.81
N ILE A 15 3.59 2.13 12.52
CA ILE A 15 4.28 1.20 11.63
C ILE A 15 5.76 1.09 12.01
N THR A 16 6.45 0.05 11.52
CA THR A 16 7.87 -0.13 11.79
C THR A 16 8.70 1.12 11.48
N LYS A 17 9.72 1.36 12.32
CA LYS A 17 10.65 2.49 12.14
C LYS A 17 11.33 2.52 10.77
N HIS A 18 11.36 1.39 10.06
CA HIS A 18 11.99 1.30 8.74
C HIS A 18 11.23 2.05 7.65
N TYR A 19 10.02 2.55 7.92
CA TYR A 19 9.30 3.36 6.94
C TYR A 19 10.14 4.58 6.50
N LYS A 20 11.01 5.08 7.37
CA LYS A 20 11.86 6.24 7.06
C LYS A 20 12.82 5.98 5.91
N ASN A 21 13.14 4.71 5.65
CA ASN A 21 14.03 4.34 4.55
C ASN A 21 13.36 4.45 3.19
N ILE A 22 12.03 4.50 3.15
CA ILE A 22 11.25 4.47 1.91
C ILE A 22 10.36 5.69 1.72
N ILE A 23 10.26 6.58 2.71
CA ILE A 23 9.28 7.67 2.65
C ILE A 23 9.54 8.63 1.47
N ASP A 24 10.78 8.95 1.20
CA ASP A 24 11.11 9.83 0.08
C ASP A 24 10.77 9.17 -1.26
N ASN A 25 11.02 7.86 -1.38
CA ASN A 25 10.66 7.10 -2.57
C ASN A 25 9.15 7.01 -2.75
N ILE A 26 8.41 6.80 -1.66
CA ILE A 26 6.94 6.78 -1.71
C ILE A 26 6.42 8.14 -2.17
N ASN A 27 6.96 9.24 -1.63
CA ASN A 27 6.55 10.58 -2.04
C ASN A 27 6.85 10.85 -3.52
N ALA A 28 7.98 10.36 -4.02
CA ALA A 28 8.30 10.44 -5.44
C ALA A 28 7.32 9.62 -6.29
N ALA A 29 6.93 8.43 -5.82
CA ALA A 29 5.93 7.62 -6.49
C ALA A 29 4.56 8.32 -6.53
N ILE A 30 4.20 9.00 -5.45
CA ILE A 30 2.95 9.78 -5.38
C ILE A 30 2.97 10.91 -6.42
N ASP A 31 4.09 11.63 -6.54
CA ASP A 31 4.22 12.68 -7.55
C ASP A 31 4.11 12.12 -8.96
N TRP A 32 4.76 11.00 -9.22
CA TRP A 32 4.67 10.31 -10.50
C TRP A 32 3.23 9.88 -10.82
N ALA A 33 2.54 9.28 -9.85
CA ALA A 33 1.16 8.84 -10.02
C ALA A 33 0.25 10.03 -10.37
N GLY A 34 0.44 11.16 -9.68
CA GLY A 34 -0.31 12.38 -9.98
C GLY A 34 -0.04 12.89 -11.38
N PHE A 35 1.22 12.89 -11.79
CA PHE A 35 1.61 13.30 -13.14
C PHE A 35 0.95 12.43 -14.22
N LYS A 36 0.82 11.12 -13.94
CA LYS A 36 0.20 10.16 -14.86
C LYS A 36 -1.33 10.15 -14.80
N GLY A 37 -1.93 10.94 -13.94
CA GLY A 37 -3.38 10.97 -13.78
C GLY A 37 -3.96 9.73 -13.11
N MET A 38 -3.15 9.01 -12.34
CA MET A 38 -3.61 7.86 -11.58
C MET A 38 -4.29 8.29 -10.28
N HIS A 39 -5.21 7.47 -9.80
CA HIS A 39 -5.76 7.66 -8.46
C HIS A 39 -4.66 7.38 -7.43
N VAL A 40 -4.58 8.21 -6.40
CA VAL A 40 -3.68 7.98 -5.26
C VAL A 40 -4.56 7.64 -4.06
N VAL A 41 -4.34 6.46 -3.49
CA VAL A 41 -5.15 5.90 -2.41
C VAL A 41 -4.28 5.60 -1.21
N TYR A 42 -4.79 5.93 -0.02
CA TYR A 42 -4.12 5.69 1.25
C TYR A 42 -4.94 4.70 2.05
N ILE A 43 -4.32 3.60 2.47
CA ILE A 43 -4.95 2.59 3.30
C ILE A 43 -4.43 2.74 4.72
N LYS A 44 -5.33 2.83 5.69
CA LYS A 44 -5.01 2.86 7.12
C LYS A 44 -5.50 1.58 7.74
N HIS A 45 -4.67 0.98 8.59
CA HIS A 45 -5.08 -0.16 9.39
C HIS A 45 -5.55 0.32 10.75
N ASN A 46 -6.71 -0.18 11.20
CA ASN A 46 -7.19 0.02 12.57
C ASN A 46 -7.32 -1.33 13.26
N ASN A 47 -6.70 -1.48 14.41
CA ASN A 47 -6.85 -2.65 15.25
C ASN A 47 -8.01 -2.39 16.23
N ILE A 48 -9.08 -3.15 16.07
CA ILE A 48 -10.28 -3.00 16.89
C ILE A 48 -10.32 -3.98 18.06
N THR A 49 -9.35 -4.86 18.17
CA THR A 49 -9.24 -5.83 19.28
C THR A 49 -8.76 -5.12 20.55
N ALA A 50 -9.44 -5.34 21.66
CA ALA A 50 -9.13 -4.66 22.93
C ALA A 50 -7.68 -4.84 23.41
N ALA A 51 -7.06 -5.99 23.10
CA ALA A 51 -5.69 -6.30 23.53
C ALA A 51 -4.61 -5.61 22.69
N THR A 52 -4.97 -5.01 21.56
CA THR A 52 -3.99 -4.43 20.64
C THR A 52 -3.54 -3.05 21.11
N ARG A 53 -2.23 -2.79 21.04
CA ARG A 53 -1.64 -1.51 21.45
C ARG A 53 -1.34 -0.57 20.29
N THR A 54 -1.31 -1.09 19.05
CA THR A 54 -0.95 -0.32 17.86
C THR A 54 -2.18 -0.07 16.99
N PHE A 55 -2.14 1.00 16.24
CA PHE A 55 -3.19 1.37 15.28
C PHE A 55 -4.59 1.44 15.90
N LYS A 56 -4.68 1.90 17.13
CA LYS A 56 -5.98 2.04 17.78
C LYS A 56 -6.77 3.17 17.12
N PRO A 57 -8.07 2.95 16.81
CA PRO A 57 -8.92 3.99 16.25
C PRO A 57 -8.91 5.27 17.11
N GLY A 58 -8.70 6.41 16.47
CA GLY A 58 -8.65 7.69 17.13
C GLY A 58 -7.33 8.01 17.85
N SER A 59 -6.37 7.09 17.85
CA SER A 59 -5.06 7.32 18.46
C SER A 59 -4.12 8.04 17.50
N ARG A 60 -3.07 8.66 18.06
CA ARG A 60 -2.01 9.24 17.24
C ARG A 60 -1.28 8.18 16.43
N GLY A 61 -1.18 6.96 16.96
CA GLY A 61 -0.50 5.85 16.28
C GLY A 61 -1.16 5.42 14.98
N GLU A 62 -2.47 5.60 14.83
CA GLU A 62 -3.17 5.23 13.60
C GLU A 62 -3.11 6.30 12.53
N GLU A 63 -2.65 7.52 12.85
CA GLU A 63 -2.56 8.59 11.87
C GLU A 63 -1.46 8.31 10.85
N LEU A 64 -1.67 8.77 9.62
CA LEU A 64 -0.63 8.73 8.59
C LEU A 64 0.58 9.53 9.06
N VAL A 65 1.79 9.06 8.76
CA VAL A 65 3.00 9.76 9.19
C VAL A 65 3.04 11.16 8.55
N SER A 66 3.52 12.13 9.30
CA SER A 66 3.49 13.54 8.86
C SER A 66 4.36 13.79 7.62
N GLU A 67 5.39 12.99 7.39
CA GLU A 67 6.29 13.12 6.24
C GLU A 67 5.65 12.62 4.94
N LEU A 68 4.56 11.85 5.02
CA LEU A 68 3.89 11.32 3.84
C LEU A 68 3.13 12.43 3.11
N LYS A 69 3.33 12.49 1.81
CA LYS A 69 2.60 13.41 0.95
C LYS A 69 1.17 12.90 0.76
N VAL A 70 0.17 13.67 1.19
CA VAL A 70 -1.24 13.30 1.04
C VAL A 70 -1.87 14.25 0.02
N VAL A 71 -2.16 13.74 -1.16
CA VAL A 71 -2.61 14.54 -2.31
C VAL A 71 -4.08 14.30 -2.67
N SER A 72 -4.77 13.41 -1.95
CA SER A 72 -6.17 13.11 -2.20
C SER A 72 -6.90 12.76 -0.91
N ASP A 73 -8.22 12.78 -0.95
CA ASP A 73 -9.07 12.35 0.16
C ASP A 73 -9.43 10.87 0.08
N ASN A 74 -8.76 10.12 -0.81
CA ASN A 74 -9.01 8.68 -0.98
C ASN A 74 -8.31 7.90 0.13
N ILE A 75 -8.80 8.06 1.34
CA ILE A 75 -8.25 7.43 2.54
C ILE A 75 -9.28 6.43 3.05
N PHE A 76 -8.88 5.15 3.11
CA PHE A 76 -9.78 4.07 3.50
C PHE A 76 -9.20 3.29 4.66
N VAL A 77 -10.08 2.91 5.60
CA VAL A 77 -9.70 2.18 6.80
C VAL A 77 -10.05 0.70 6.62
N LYS A 78 -9.11 -0.17 6.96
CA LYS A 78 -9.33 -1.61 7.04
C LYS A 78 -9.03 -2.11 8.45
N THR A 79 -9.62 -3.24 8.81
CA THR A 79 -9.38 -3.91 10.09
C THR A 79 -8.76 -5.30 9.93
N LYS A 80 -8.50 -5.70 8.69
CA LYS A 80 -7.85 -6.96 8.33
C LYS A 80 -6.67 -6.66 7.40
N SER A 81 -5.78 -7.63 7.22
CA SER A 81 -4.56 -7.44 6.41
C SER A 81 -4.86 -7.07 4.97
N ASN A 82 -5.84 -7.73 4.36
CA ASN A 82 -6.21 -7.48 2.96
C ASN A 82 -7.00 -6.17 2.84
N ALA A 83 -6.47 -5.21 2.09
CA ALA A 83 -7.13 -3.91 1.90
C ALA A 83 -8.47 -4.03 1.19
N LEU A 84 -8.66 -5.04 0.36
CA LEU A 84 -9.93 -5.25 -0.35
C LEU A 84 -11.07 -5.61 0.60
N THR A 85 -10.79 -5.98 1.85
CA THR A 85 -11.84 -6.19 2.86
C THR A 85 -12.47 -4.89 3.34
N SER A 86 -11.84 -3.75 3.08
CA SER A 86 -12.49 -2.45 3.29
C SER A 86 -13.57 -2.29 2.23
N GLU A 87 -14.82 -2.26 2.66
CA GLU A 87 -15.96 -2.09 1.75
C GLU A 87 -15.85 -0.78 0.99
N ALA A 88 -15.47 0.31 1.68
CA ALA A 88 -15.35 1.62 1.05
C ALA A 88 -14.27 1.62 -0.04
N PHE A 89 -13.13 0.96 0.21
CA PHE A 89 -12.08 0.85 -0.80
C PHE A 89 -12.54 0.01 -1.99
N SER A 90 -13.19 -1.12 -1.73
CA SER A 90 -13.70 -1.99 -2.80
C SER A 90 -14.73 -1.29 -3.67
N LEU A 91 -15.61 -0.48 -3.08
CA LEU A 91 -16.57 0.34 -3.83
C LEU A 91 -15.86 1.40 -4.66
N PHE A 92 -14.85 2.04 -4.09
CA PHE A 92 -14.04 3.03 -4.84
C PHE A 92 -13.39 2.39 -6.06
N VAL A 93 -12.82 1.20 -5.91
CA VAL A 93 -12.19 0.45 -7.00
C VAL A 93 -13.21 0.17 -8.10
N ALA A 94 -14.38 -0.34 -7.73
CA ALA A 94 -15.45 -0.65 -8.69
C ALA A 94 -15.98 0.60 -9.38
N ASN A 95 -16.27 1.66 -8.62
CA ASN A 95 -16.87 2.88 -9.15
C ASN A 95 -15.94 3.64 -10.09
N ASN A 96 -14.63 3.47 -9.94
CA ASN A 96 -13.63 4.14 -10.77
C ASN A 96 -13.02 3.22 -11.83
N ASN A 97 -13.53 2.00 -11.98
CA ASN A 97 -13.04 1.01 -12.96
C ASN A 97 -11.53 0.77 -12.84
N ILE A 98 -11.02 0.70 -11.63
CA ILE A 98 -9.60 0.46 -11.39
C ILE A 98 -9.31 -1.02 -11.63
N THR A 99 -8.39 -1.31 -12.53
CA THR A 99 -8.00 -2.66 -12.91
C THR A 99 -6.51 -2.94 -12.71
N GLU A 100 -5.75 -1.92 -12.41
CA GLU A 100 -4.30 -2.01 -12.29
C GLU A 100 -3.84 -1.20 -11.07
N PHE A 101 -3.02 -1.84 -10.23
CA PHE A 101 -2.53 -1.25 -8.99
C PHE A 101 -1.01 -1.19 -8.95
N TYR A 102 -0.50 -0.09 -8.44
CA TYR A 102 0.88 0.06 -8.02
C TYR A 102 0.86 0.10 -6.49
N VAL A 103 1.56 -0.82 -5.84
CA VAL A 103 1.47 -1.02 -4.39
C VAL A 103 2.78 -0.60 -3.73
N VAL A 104 2.68 0.23 -2.72
CA VAL A 104 3.78 0.71 -1.89
C VAL A 104 3.37 0.64 -0.42
N GLY A 105 4.32 0.65 0.49
CA GLY A 105 4.04 0.74 1.92
C GLY A 105 4.60 -0.40 2.74
N ALA A 106 3.86 -0.85 3.75
CA ALA A 106 4.30 -1.85 4.73
C ALA A 106 3.10 -2.63 5.31
N ASP A 107 3.30 -3.74 5.91
CA ASP A 107 4.52 -4.54 5.99
C ASP A 107 4.56 -5.53 4.85
N ALA A 108 5.72 -5.73 4.28
CA ALA A 108 5.92 -6.64 3.13
C ALA A 108 5.49 -8.07 3.43
N THR A 109 5.55 -8.50 4.70
CA THR A 109 5.22 -9.86 5.11
C THR A 109 3.77 -10.01 5.57
N ALA A 110 3.03 -8.92 5.66
CA ALA A 110 1.68 -8.91 6.22
C ALA A 110 0.68 -8.20 5.31
N CYS A 111 0.42 -6.91 5.54
CA CYS A 111 -0.64 -6.18 4.82
C CYS A 111 -0.35 -6.02 3.33
N VAL A 112 0.90 -5.77 2.95
CA VAL A 112 1.28 -5.71 1.53
C VAL A 112 1.14 -7.08 0.88
N LYS A 113 1.64 -8.13 1.54
CA LYS A 113 1.53 -9.51 1.05
C LYS A 113 0.08 -9.93 0.80
N SER A 114 -0.75 -9.75 1.82
CA SER A 114 -2.17 -10.15 1.75
C SER A 114 -2.92 -9.38 0.68
N THR A 115 -2.68 -8.08 0.59
CA THR A 115 -3.36 -7.23 -0.39
C THR A 115 -2.96 -7.60 -1.81
N CYS A 116 -1.65 -7.77 -2.08
CA CYS A 116 -1.18 -8.16 -3.41
C CYS A 116 -1.71 -9.52 -3.83
N PHE A 117 -1.69 -10.51 -2.91
CA PHE A 117 -2.21 -11.83 -3.18
C PHE A 117 -3.70 -11.76 -3.58
N ASN A 118 -4.49 -11.05 -2.81
CA ASN A 118 -5.93 -10.98 -3.06
C ASN A 118 -6.27 -10.13 -4.29
N MET A 119 -5.50 -9.10 -4.58
CA MET A 119 -5.66 -8.36 -5.83
C MET A 119 -5.38 -9.24 -7.04
N ARG A 120 -4.33 -10.06 -6.99
CA ARG A 120 -4.04 -11.01 -8.07
C ARG A 120 -5.12 -12.07 -8.19
N LYS A 121 -5.60 -12.59 -7.06
CA LYS A 121 -6.68 -13.58 -7.05
C LYS A 121 -7.96 -13.01 -7.68
N ALA A 122 -8.21 -11.73 -7.49
CA ALA A 122 -9.36 -11.05 -8.08
C ALA A 122 -9.16 -10.70 -9.56
N GLY A 123 -7.98 -10.94 -10.12
CA GLY A 123 -7.72 -10.71 -11.54
C GLY A 123 -7.12 -9.35 -11.88
N TYR A 124 -6.76 -8.55 -10.89
CA TYR A 124 -6.14 -7.24 -11.14
C TYR A 124 -4.67 -7.38 -11.53
N THR A 125 -4.20 -6.45 -12.34
CA THR A 125 -2.77 -6.27 -12.61
C THR A 125 -2.14 -5.57 -11.43
N VAL A 126 -1.05 -6.12 -10.89
CA VAL A 126 -0.40 -5.60 -9.69
C VAL A 126 1.09 -5.39 -9.93
N HIS A 127 1.54 -4.18 -9.65
CA HIS A 127 2.96 -3.80 -9.66
C HIS A 127 3.37 -3.47 -8.22
N VAL A 128 4.47 -4.03 -7.76
CA VAL A 128 5.06 -3.69 -6.47
C VAL A 128 6.31 -2.87 -6.75
N ILE A 129 6.37 -1.66 -6.21
CA ILE A 129 7.53 -0.79 -6.36
C ILE A 129 8.52 -1.15 -5.25
N SER A 130 9.58 -1.87 -5.59
CA SER A 130 10.42 -2.56 -4.61
C SER A 130 11.14 -1.63 -3.62
N ASP A 131 11.56 -0.46 -4.05
CA ASP A 131 12.20 0.51 -3.14
C ASP A 131 11.21 1.44 -2.43
N CYS A 132 9.92 1.14 -2.55
CA CYS A 132 8.83 1.80 -1.82
C CYS A 132 8.12 0.87 -0.85
N VAL A 133 8.66 -0.31 -0.59
CA VAL A 133 8.08 -1.30 0.32
C VAL A 133 9.09 -1.67 1.40
N THR A 134 8.65 -1.75 2.64
CA THR A 134 9.50 -2.12 3.75
C THR A 134 8.85 -3.17 4.66
N SER A 135 9.62 -3.68 5.62
CA SER A 135 9.20 -4.68 6.57
C SER A 135 9.84 -4.42 7.93
N TYR A 136 9.25 -4.96 8.97
CA TYR A 136 9.86 -4.97 10.31
C TYR A 136 11.21 -5.69 10.30
N ASP A 137 11.42 -6.61 9.38
CA ASP A 137 12.68 -7.34 9.18
C ASP A 137 13.12 -7.18 7.73
N LEU A 138 14.11 -6.33 7.50
CA LEU A 138 14.60 -6.03 6.15
C LEU A 138 15.18 -7.25 5.45
N LYS A 139 15.63 -8.25 6.20
CA LYS A 139 16.18 -9.49 5.63
C LYS A 139 15.13 -10.29 4.88
N LYS A 140 13.86 -10.07 5.17
CA LYS A 140 12.75 -10.78 4.51
C LYS A 140 12.37 -10.19 3.17
N LEU A 141 12.86 -9.00 2.83
CA LEU A 141 12.44 -8.32 1.60
C LEU A 141 12.77 -9.12 0.33
N PRO A 142 13.99 -9.66 0.13
CA PRO A 142 14.26 -10.43 -1.10
C PRO A 142 13.32 -11.63 -1.26
N GLU A 143 13.05 -12.35 -0.16
CA GLU A 143 12.13 -13.49 -0.16
C GLU A 143 10.70 -13.05 -0.55
N MET A 144 10.26 -11.92 0.00
CA MET A 144 8.93 -11.40 -0.28
C MET A 144 8.80 -10.93 -1.72
N PHE A 145 9.82 -10.28 -2.27
CA PHE A 145 9.79 -9.86 -3.68
C PHE A 145 9.71 -11.06 -4.62
N ALA A 146 10.43 -12.14 -4.32
CA ALA A 146 10.32 -13.39 -5.07
C ALA A 146 8.91 -13.98 -4.95
N TYR A 147 8.32 -13.93 -3.78
CA TYR A 147 6.94 -14.38 -3.56
C TYR A 147 5.95 -13.59 -4.41
N TYR A 148 6.08 -12.25 -4.44
CA TYR A 148 5.17 -11.42 -5.24
C TYR A 148 5.28 -11.76 -6.72
N GLU A 149 6.48 -11.92 -7.23
CA GLU A 149 6.68 -12.32 -8.64
C GLU A 149 6.04 -13.67 -8.92
N LYS A 150 6.17 -14.61 -8.01
CA LYS A 150 5.55 -15.94 -8.13
C LYS A 150 4.03 -15.85 -8.19
N GLN A 151 3.44 -14.86 -7.51
CA GLN A 151 2.00 -14.62 -7.56
C GLN A 151 1.55 -13.88 -8.82
N GLY A 152 2.50 -13.49 -9.67
CA GLY A 152 2.20 -12.78 -10.91
C GLY A 152 2.26 -11.26 -10.80
N CYS A 153 2.79 -10.73 -9.70
CA CYS A 153 3.04 -9.30 -9.59
C CYS A 153 4.31 -8.92 -10.35
N GLU A 154 4.33 -7.75 -10.94
CA GLU A 154 5.57 -7.17 -11.44
C GLU A 154 6.26 -6.47 -10.27
N VAL A 155 7.54 -6.75 -10.07
CA VAL A 155 8.33 -6.14 -8.98
C VAL A 155 9.51 -5.40 -9.60
N LYS A 156 9.52 -4.07 -9.46
CA LYS A 156 10.57 -3.21 -10.01
C LYS A 156 10.82 -2.02 -9.09
N PRO A 157 12.04 -1.48 -9.05
CA PRO A 157 12.28 -0.23 -8.35
C PRO A 157 11.59 0.94 -9.05
N LEU A 158 11.44 2.05 -8.35
CA LEU A 158 10.74 3.22 -8.87
C LEU A 158 11.36 3.71 -10.20
N ALA A 159 12.68 3.77 -10.27
CA ALA A 159 13.37 4.24 -11.47
C ALA A 159 13.02 3.45 -12.73
N GLU A 160 12.74 2.15 -12.59
CA GLU A 160 12.33 1.29 -13.72
C GLU A 160 10.82 1.31 -13.95
N THR A 161 10.06 1.80 -12.98
CA THR A 161 8.59 1.88 -13.04
C THR A 161 8.13 3.11 -13.79
N ILE A 162 8.83 4.23 -13.61
CA ILE A 162 8.42 5.54 -14.11
C ILE A 162 8.78 5.81 -15.58
N ASP A 163 9.39 4.89 -16.27
CA ASP A 163 9.73 5.02 -17.70
C ASP A 163 8.48 5.04 -18.60
#